data_bbc57881b4219b48feca66ce4113e9ef
#
_entry.id   bbc57881b4219b48feca66ce4113e9ef
#
_cell.length_a   1.000
_cell.length_b   1.000
_cell.length_c   1.000
_cell.angle_alpha   90.00
_cell.angle_beta   90.00
_cell.angle_gamma   90.00
#
_symmetry.space_group_name_H-M   'P 1'
#
loop_
_entity.id
_entity.type
_entity.pdbx_description
1 polymer ?
#
loop_
_entity_poly.entity_id
_entity_poly.type
_entity_poly.pdbx_seq_one_letter_code
_entity_poly.pdbx_strand_id
1 'polypeptide(L)'
;MKKLLVITLFAALAAIVCTPSTHAADEEGFVPMFNGKDLTGWEGKPGGWWVEDGTITSESTAEKPCVKHHYLYWRGGKPADFTMRFKFKLVGGNSGIQFRSQERPEYDTWGYQADMEDGPQWTGCLFQHDRGGVVMRGKKADIAEDGARKETEFAKSEDLQKIVKQGDWNDYEIIAKGSHITLKINGQLMCEVDDRDKKMACKDGIIALQMPPGPPMKVQFKDLRIKVEK
;
A
#
# COMPACT_ATOMS: atom_id res chain seq x y z
N MET A 1 46.56 -45.29 45.37
CA MET A 1 46.36 -45.17 43.91
C MET A 1 45.19 -44.27 43.68
N LYS A 2 45.42 -42.95 43.36
CA LYS A 2 44.32 -41.95 43.08
C LYS A 2 44.13 -41.93 41.59
N LYS A 3 42.93 -42.25 41.10
CA LYS A 3 42.56 -42.13 39.69
C LYS A 3 42.16 -40.68 39.40
N LEU A 4 42.85 -40.03 38.49
CA LEU A 4 42.59 -38.70 38.00
C LEU A 4 41.52 -38.80 36.90
N LEU A 5 40.37 -38.17 37.12
CA LEU A 5 39.28 -38.09 36.13
C LEU A 5 39.49 -36.79 35.28
N VAL A 6 39.83 -36.97 34.01
CA VAL A 6 39.94 -35.85 33.04
C VAL A 6 38.57 -35.64 32.44
N ILE A 7 37.95 -34.49 32.73
CA ILE A 7 36.70 -34.05 32.11
C ILE A 7 37.05 -33.18 30.90
N THR A 8 36.80 -33.69 29.72
CA THR A 8 37.00 -32.94 28.45
C THR A 8 35.72 -32.15 28.18
N LEU A 9 35.80 -30.81 28.26
CA LEU A 9 34.72 -29.90 27.97
C LEU A 9 34.67 -29.67 26.45
N PHE A 10 33.66 -30.19 25.78
CA PHE A 10 33.36 -29.86 24.37
C PHE A 10 32.59 -28.53 24.30
N ALA A 11 33.22 -27.47 23.86
CA ALA A 11 32.58 -26.23 23.50
C ALA A 11 31.92 -26.37 22.12
N ALA A 12 30.60 -26.47 22.07
CA ALA A 12 29.85 -26.43 20.83
C ALA A 12 29.77 -24.96 20.35
N LEU A 13 30.52 -24.65 19.28
CA LEU A 13 30.44 -23.36 18.58
C LEU A 13 29.18 -23.37 17.72
N ALA A 14 28.11 -22.69 18.17
CA ALA A 14 26.89 -22.48 17.37
C ALA A 14 27.23 -21.43 16.28
N ALA A 15 27.42 -21.87 15.06
CA ALA A 15 27.50 -20.99 13.90
C ALA A 15 26.11 -20.37 13.66
N ILE A 16 25.96 -19.07 13.90
CA ILE A 16 24.79 -18.30 13.48
C ILE A 16 24.86 -18.21 11.96
N VAL A 17 24.11 -19.08 11.29
CA VAL A 17 23.87 -18.98 9.84
C VAL A 17 22.95 -17.78 9.64
N CYS A 18 23.53 -16.62 9.32
CA CYS A 18 22.78 -15.46 8.85
C CYS A 18 22.25 -15.80 7.45
N THR A 19 21.01 -16.30 7.36
CA THR A 19 20.34 -16.48 6.06
C THR A 19 20.12 -15.08 5.48
N PRO A 20 20.64 -14.78 4.26
CA PRO A 20 20.31 -13.53 3.61
C PRO A 20 18.79 -13.46 3.42
N SER A 21 18.17 -12.38 3.88
CA SER A 21 16.79 -12.07 3.61
C SER A 21 16.64 -11.97 2.09
N THR A 22 15.98 -12.94 1.48
CA THR A 22 15.65 -12.89 0.05
C THR A 22 14.75 -11.67 -0.15
N HIS A 23 15.31 -10.63 -0.70
CA HIS A 23 14.57 -9.44 -1.12
C HIS A 23 13.55 -9.88 -2.18
N ALA A 24 12.34 -9.35 -2.08
CA ALA A 24 11.24 -9.54 -3.03
C ALA A 24 11.54 -9.04 -4.48
N ALA A 25 12.84 -8.99 -4.86
CA ALA A 25 13.33 -8.42 -6.11
C ALA A 25 13.36 -9.42 -7.28
N ASP A 26 13.11 -10.71 -7.05
CA ASP A 26 13.30 -11.75 -8.07
C ASP A 26 12.02 -12.14 -8.81
N GLU A 27 10.95 -11.37 -8.68
CA GLU A 27 9.72 -11.61 -9.45
C GLU A 27 9.84 -10.95 -10.82
N GLU A 28 9.72 -11.76 -11.89
CA GLU A 28 9.98 -11.34 -13.27
C GLU A 28 9.22 -10.07 -13.68
N GLY A 29 9.96 -9.04 -14.05
CA GLY A 29 9.46 -7.75 -14.51
C GLY A 29 9.06 -6.76 -13.41
N PHE A 30 9.15 -7.13 -12.12
CA PHE A 30 8.99 -6.17 -11.04
C PHE A 30 10.30 -5.43 -10.73
N VAL A 31 10.18 -4.12 -10.51
CA VAL A 31 11.28 -3.28 -10.04
C VAL A 31 10.96 -2.73 -8.65
N PRO A 32 11.93 -2.65 -7.74
CA PRO A 32 11.71 -2.07 -6.42
C PRO A 32 11.46 -0.58 -6.52
N MET A 33 10.48 -0.07 -5.80
CA MET A 33 10.17 1.36 -5.66
C MET A 33 10.81 1.98 -4.41
N PHE A 34 11.29 1.15 -3.50
CA PHE A 34 11.89 1.55 -2.23
C PHE A 34 13.13 0.68 -1.93
N ASN A 35 14.20 1.32 -1.50
CA ASN A 35 15.49 0.67 -1.25
C ASN A 35 15.66 0.10 0.18
N GLY A 36 14.65 0.30 1.06
CA GLY A 36 14.67 -0.13 2.45
C GLY A 36 15.56 0.70 3.38
N LYS A 37 16.18 1.79 2.90
CA LYS A 37 17.18 2.56 3.67
C LYS A 37 16.84 4.03 3.83
N ASP A 38 16.40 4.67 2.76
CA ASP A 38 16.10 6.09 2.71
C ASP A 38 14.99 6.40 1.70
N LEU A 39 14.53 7.65 1.63
CA LEU A 39 13.49 8.11 0.73
C LEU A 39 14.02 8.49 -0.66
N THR A 40 15.18 8.01 -1.10
CA THR A 40 15.66 8.22 -2.48
C THR A 40 14.61 7.74 -3.48
N GLY A 41 14.26 8.60 -4.44
CA GLY A 41 13.18 8.34 -5.42
C GLY A 41 11.77 8.67 -4.91
N TRP A 42 11.66 9.24 -3.71
CA TRP A 42 10.41 9.72 -3.13
C TRP A 42 10.52 11.18 -2.72
N GLU A 43 9.42 11.91 -2.81
CA GLU A 43 9.34 13.32 -2.43
C GLU A 43 8.04 13.61 -1.68
N GLY A 44 8.13 14.30 -0.56
CA GLY A 44 6.98 14.64 0.27
C GLY A 44 7.22 15.81 1.18
N LYS A 45 6.22 16.15 1.97
CA LYS A 45 6.30 17.24 2.95
C LYS A 45 7.50 17.01 3.89
N PRO A 46 8.39 17.99 4.06
CA PRO A 46 9.50 17.89 4.99
C PRO A 46 9.07 17.49 6.40
N GLY A 47 9.70 16.44 6.96
CA GLY A 47 9.37 15.88 8.27
C GLY A 47 8.04 15.13 8.36
N GLY A 48 7.28 14.98 7.27
CA GLY A 48 6.04 14.22 7.25
C GLY A 48 6.23 12.72 7.04
N TRP A 49 7.38 12.32 6.47
CA TRP A 49 7.70 10.93 6.15
C TRP A 49 9.16 10.64 6.48
N TRP A 50 9.45 9.42 6.96
CA TRP A 50 10.80 8.97 7.25
C TRP A 50 10.92 7.46 7.04
N VAL A 51 12.15 6.94 7.15
CA VAL A 51 12.39 5.51 7.16
C VAL A 51 12.67 5.05 8.59
N GLU A 52 11.97 4.02 9.03
CA GLU A 52 12.11 3.36 10.32
C GLU A 52 12.08 1.85 10.12
N ASP A 53 13.09 1.15 10.60
CA ASP A 53 13.20 -0.33 10.51
C ASP A 53 12.93 -0.90 9.10
N GLY A 54 13.50 -0.25 8.08
CA GLY A 54 13.33 -0.65 6.68
C GLY A 54 11.93 -0.40 6.12
N THR A 55 11.13 0.47 6.74
CA THR A 55 9.79 0.83 6.28
C THR A 55 9.66 2.33 6.02
N ILE A 56 8.92 2.73 5.00
CA ILE A 56 8.45 4.10 4.84
C ILE A 56 7.35 4.32 5.86
N THR A 57 7.53 5.31 6.73
CA THR A 57 6.66 5.55 7.88
C THR A 57 6.15 6.99 7.90
N SER A 58 4.91 7.17 8.31
CA SER A 58 4.32 8.46 8.71
C SER A 58 3.42 8.25 9.93
N GLU A 59 3.36 9.26 10.79
CA GLU A 59 2.61 9.20 12.05
C GLU A 59 1.97 10.55 12.37
N SER A 60 0.76 10.49 12.91
CA SER A 60 0.04 11.60 13.53
C SER A 60 -0.24 11.23 14.98
N THR A 61 0.17 12.07 15.92
CA THR A 61 -0.08 11.86 17.36
C THR A 61 -0.95 12.97 17.93
N ALA A 62 -1.41 12.82 19.16
CA ALA A 62 -2.16 13.88 19.84
C ALA A 62 -1.32 15.17 20.01
N GLU A 63 0.00 15.03 20.21
CA GLU A 63 0.95 16.13 20.39
C GLU A 63 1.39 16.75 19.05
N LYS A 64 1.38 15.96 17.96
CA LYS A 64 1.75 16.37 16.61
C LYS A 64 0.71 15.90 15.61
N PRO A 65 -0.49 16.48 15.60
CA PRO A 65 -1.56 16.02 14.72
C PRO A 65 -1.27 16.40 13.26
N CYS A 66 -1.61 15.51 12.36
CA CYS A 66 -1.72 15.84 10.94
C CYS A 66 -2.98 16.69 10.74
N VAL A 67 -2.80 17.97 10.41
CA VAL A 67 -3.92 18.92 10.28
C VAL A 67 -4.38 19.10 8.82
N LYS A 68 -3.58 18.65 7.86
CA LYS A 68 -3.88 18.71 6.43
C LYS A 68 -3.31 17.48 5.73
N HIS A 69 -4.05 16.95 4.75
CA HIS A 69 -3.54 15.89 3.89
C HIS A 69 -2.16 16.22 3.35
N HIS A 70 -1.26 15.26 3.39
CA HIS A 70 -0.03 15.31 2.63
C HIS A 70 0.35 13.92 2.14
N TYR A 71 1.01 13.90 0.98
CA TYR A 71 1.37 12.67 0.31
C TYR A 71 2.88 12.58 0.11
N LEU A 72 3.38 11.35 0.05
CA LEU A 72 4.73 11.04 -0.37
C LEU A 72 4.68 10.52 -1.81
N TYR A 73 5.17 11.31 -2.76
CA TYR A 73 5.15 11.02 -4.19
C TYR A 73 6.30 10.11 -4.61
N TRP A 74 6.01 9.05 -5.33
CA TRP A 74 7.03 8.28 -6.02
C TRP A 74 7.47 9.00 -7.29
N ARG A 75 8.79 9.21 -7.45
CA ARG A 75 9.38 9.95 -8.57
C ARG A 75 9.89 9.05 -9.70
N GLY A 76 9.60 7.74 -9.67
CA GLY A 76 10.02 6.79 -10.69
C GLY A 76 9.19 6.79 -11.98
N GLY A 77 8.12 7.61 -12.06
CA GLY A 77 7.33 7.78 -13.29
C GLY A 77 5.84 8.02 -13.03
N LYS A 78 5.08 8.06 -14.13
CA LYS A 78 3.62 8.24 -14.16
C LYS A 78 3.00 7.08 -14.95
N PRO A 79 2.96 5.87 -14.39
CA PRO A 79 2.49 4.71 -15.12
C PRO A 79 0.99 4.77 -15.41
N ALA A 80 0.62 4.33 -16.63
CA ALA A 80 -0.76 4.09 -17.02
C ALA A 80 -1.18 2.68 -16.64
N ASP A 81 -0.54 1.67 -17.22
CA ASP A 81 -0.82 0.26 -16.96
C ASP A 81 0.29 -0.36 -16.13
N PHE A 82 -0.08 -0.95 -15.00
CA PHE A 82 0.89 -1.52 -14.07
C PHE A 82 0.26 -2.54 -13.13
N THR A 83 1.12 -3.35 -12.53
CA THR A 83 0.83 -4.10 -11.31
C THR A 83 1.77 -3.60 -10.21
N MET A 84 1.22 -3.16 -9.09
CA MET A 84 1.98 -2.75 -7.90
C MET A 84 1.70 -3.70 -6.75
N ARG A 85 2.75 -4.10 -6.04
CA ARG A 85 2.66 -4.95 -4.84
C ARG A 85 3.43 -4.30 -3.71
N PHE A 86 2.88 -4.39 -2.51
CA PHE A 86 3.51 -3.84 -1.30
C PHE A 86 2.92 -4.47 -0.06
N LYS A 87 3.58 -4.23 1.07
CA LYS A 87 3.01 -4.52 2.39
C LYS A 87 2.69 -3.23 3.11
N PHE A 88 1.56 -3.20 3.79
CA PHE A 88 1.17 -2.10 4.66
C PHE A 88 0.85 -2.59 6.06
N LYS A 89 1.07 -1.72 7.04
CA LYS A 89 0.60 -1.85 8.42
C LYS A 89 0.03 -0.51 8.84
N LEU A 90 -1.19 -0.53 9.34
CA LEU A 90 -1.92 0.66 9.79
C LEU A 90 -2.43 0.42 11.20
N VAL A 91 -2.18 1.39 12.08
CA VAL A 91 -2.70 1.45 13.45
C VAL A 91 -3.39 2.78 13.63
N GLY A 92 -4.69 2.75 13.85
CA GLY A 92 -5.56 3.93 13.89
C GLY A 92 -5.82 4.56 12.52
N GLY A 93 -6.86 5.34 12.41
CA GLY A 93 -7.17 6.22 11.28
C GLY A 93 -7.41 5.55 9.94
N ASN A 94 -7.05 6.28 8.88
CA ASN A 94 -7.19 5.89 7.48
C ASN A 94 -5.91 6.28 6.72
N SER A 95 -5.60 5.58 5.66
CA SER A 95 -4.54 5.87 4.70
C SER A 95 -4.89 5.27 3.34
N GLY A 96 -3.96 5.31 2.40
CA GLY A 96 -4.12 4.70 1.09
C GLY A 96 -2.94 4.95 0.18
N ILE A 97 -2.98 4.28 -0.97
CA ILE A 97 -2.08 4.59 -2.07
C ILE A 97 -2.87 5.24 -3.19
N GLN A 98 -2.50 6.48 -3.49
CA GLN A 98 -2.95 7.19 -4.68
C GLN A 98 -2.22 6.64 -5.90
N PHE A 99 -2.93 6.46 -7.01
CA PHE A 99 -2.35 6.04 -8.28
C PHE A 99 -3.13 6.64 -9.46
N ARG A 100 -2.49 6.73 -10.61
CA ARG A 100 -3.02 7.47 -11.75
C ARG A 100 -3.50 8.85 -11.32
N SER A 101 -2.74 9.51 -10.43
CA SER A 101 -3.16 10.73 -9.76
C SER A 101 -2.36 11.93 -10.26
N GLN A 102 -2.95 13.11 -10.10
CA GLN A 102 -2.33 14.40 -10.40
C GLN A 102 -1.77 15.02 -9.12
N GLU A 103 -0.61 15.64 -9.23
CA GLU A 103 -0.04 16.44 -8.15
C GLU A 103 -0.83 17.72 -7.97
N ARG A 104 -1.06 18.10 -6.72
CA ARG A 104 -1.62 19.37 -6.31
C ARG A 104 -0.65 20.13 -5.41
N PRO A 105 -0.78 21.46 -5.25
CA PRO A 105 0.08 22.24 -4.35
C PRO A 105 0.10 21.65 -2.93
N GLU A 106 1.22 21.92 -2.21
CA GLU A 106 1.40 21.52 -0.81
C GLU A 106 1.39 20.02 -0.55
N TYR A 107 1.90 19.24 -1.50
CA TYR A 107 1.94 17.77 -1.43
C TYR A 107 0.55 17.12 -1.35
N ASP A 108 -0.45 17.71 -2.01
CA ASP A 108 -1.79 17.15 -2.18
C ASP A 108 -1.93 16.43 -3.53
N THR A 109 -2.95 15.59 -3.69
CA THR A 109 -3.20 14.80 -4.92
C THR A 109 -4.67 14.79 -5.30
N TRP A 110 -4.93 14.39 -6.55
CA TRP A 110 -6.25 14.06 -7.03
C TRP A 110 -6.20 12.86 -7.97
N GLY A 111 -6.97 11.84 -7.70
CA GLY A 111 -7.02 10.62 -8.51
C GLY A 111 -7.60 9.45 -7.75
N TYR A 112 -7.33 8.22 -8.20
CA TYR A 112 -7.74 7.00 -7.54
C TYR A 112 -6.92 6.72 -6.27
N GLN A 113 -7.58 6.14 -5.27
CA GLN A 113 -6.94 5.66 -4.05
C GLN A 113 -7.35 4.22 -3.73
N ALA A 114 -6.36 3.37 -3.55
CA ALA A 114 -6.53 2.07 -2.91
C ALA A 114 -6.54 2.28 -1.40
N ASP A 115 -7.71 2.22 -0.79
CA ASP A 115 -7.95 2.61 0.60
C ASP A 115 -7.50 1.56 1.62
N MET A 116 -7.09 2.08 2.79
CA MET A 116 -6.77 1.35 4.02
C MET A 116 -7.36 2.08 5.21
N GLU A 117 -7.99 1.38 6.12
CA GLU A 117 -8.63 1.95 7.30
C GLU A 117 -8.49 1.01 8.50
N ASP A 118 -8.22 1.55 9.66
CA ASP A 118 -8.39 0.84 10.94
C ASP A 118 -9.85 0.93 11.37
N GLY A 119 -10.73 0.35 10.54
CA GLY A 119 -12.18 0.39 10.65
C GLY A 119 -12.84 -0.55 9.64
N PRO A 120 -14.18 -0.64 9.65
CA PRO A 120 -14.90 -1.65 8.87
C PRO A 120 -15.20 -1.26 7.43
N GLN A 121 -14.99 0.00 7.03
CA GLN A 121 -15.60 0.53 5.81
C GLN A 121 -14.69 0.51 4.59
N TRP A 122 -13.50 1.13 4.67
CA TRP A 122 -12.75 1.54 3.49
C TRP A 122 -11.65 0.60 3.02
N THR A 123 -11.08 -0.24 3.89
CA THR A 123 -10.00 -1.13 3.47
C THR A 123 -10.38 -2.02 2.30
N GLY A 124 -9.62 -1.93 1.21
CA GLY A 124 -9.87 -2.69 -0.02
C GLY A 124 -10.97 -2.11 -0.92
N CYS A 125 -11.41 -0.88 -0.67
CA CYS A 125 -12.27 -0.12 -1.58
C CYS A 125 -11.41 0.73 -2.53
N LEU A 126 -11.93 1.04 -3.71
CA LEU A 126 -11.38 2.06 -4.59
C LEU A 126 -12.12 3.36 -4.37
N PHE A 127 -11.40 4.37 -3.95
CA PHE A 127 -11.90 5.73 -3.75
C PHE A 127 -11.36 6.66 -4.85
N GLN A 128 -12.03 7.77 -5.10
CA GLN A 128 -11.52 8.89 -5.88
C GLN A 128 -12.04 10.20 -5.31
N HIS A 129 -11.17 11.21 -5.25
CA HIS A 129 -11.60 12.58 -4.94
C HIS A 129 -12.74 13.01 -5.88
N ASP A 130 -13.72 13.71 -5.34
CA ASP A 130 -14.92 14.21 -6.01
C ASP A 130 -15.97 13.14 -6.40
N ARG A 131 -15.62 11.84 -6.38
CA ARG A 131 -16.60 10.74 -6.57
C ARG A 131 -16.89 9.93 -5.31
N GLY A 132 -16.02 9.98 -4.30
CA GLY A 132 -16.11 9.09 -3.14
C GLY A 132 -15.76 7.66 -3.49
N GLY A 133 -16.53 6.68 -3.00
CA GLY A 133 -16.32 5.26 -3.31
C GLY A 133 -16.63 4.97 -4.79
N VAL A 134 -15.60 4.69 -5.58
CA VAL A 134 -15.72 4.28 -6.99
C VAL A 134 -16.25 2.84 -7.05
N VAL A 135 -15.71 1.95 -6.24
CA VAL A 135 -16.25 0.62 -6.02
C VAL A 135 -15.92 0.16 -4.60
N MET A 136 -16.92 -0.35 -3.91
CA MET A 136 -16.78 -0.81 -2.53
C MET A 136 -16.31 -2.26 -2.48
N ARG A 137 -15.66 -2.64 -1.39
CA ARG A 137 -15.23 -4.01 -1.13
C ARG A 137 -16.39 -5.00 -1.28
N GLY A 138 -16.13 -6.13 -1.94
CA GLY A 138 -17.12 -7.16 -2.24
C GLY A 138 -17.90 -6.93 -3.53
N LYS A 139 -17.60 -5.85 -4.26
CA LYS A 139 -18.32 -5.48 -5.47
C LYS A 139 -17.43 -5.39 -6.71
N LYS A 140 -18.06 -5.64 -7.86
CA LYS A 140 -17.58 -5.27 -9.19
C LYS A 140 -18.45 -4.14 -9.71
N ALA A 141 -17.83 -3.15 -10.34
CA ALA A 141 -18.52 -2.05 -10.99
C ALA A 141 -18.17 -1.97 -12.48
N ASP A 142 -19.14 -1.62 -13.29
CA ASP A 142 -18.98 -1.22 -14.70
C ASP A 142 -19.50 0.21 -14.82
N ILE A 143 -18.61 1.14 -15.17
CA ILE A 143 -18.93 2.56 -15.30
C ILE A 143 -18.79 2.94 -16.77
N ALA A 144 -19.92 3.33 -17.37
CA ALA A 144 -20.01 3.70 -18.78
C ALA A 144 -19.34 5.08 -19.04
N GLU A 145 -19.19 5.44 -20.30
CA GLU A 145 -18.58 6.70 -20.74
C GLU A 145 -19.27 7.96 -20.23
N ASP A 146 -20.56 7.89 -19.96
CA ASP A 146 -21.42 8.97 -19.42
C ASP A 146 -21.47 8.99 -17.89
N GLY A 147 -20.76 8.05 -17.22
CA GLY A 147 -20.74 7.88 -15.78
C GLY A 147 -21.84 6.97 -15.23
N ALA A 148 -22.71 6.42 -16.09
CA ALA A 148 -23.72 5.45 -15.65
C ALA A 148 -23.05 4.20 -15.09
N ARG A 149 -23.51 3.74 -13.89
CA ARG A 149 -22.84 2.72 -13.10
C ARG A 149 -23.72 1.51 -12.87
N LYS A 150 -23.17 0.34 -13.10
CA LYS A 150 -23.78 -0.96 -12.71
C LYS A 150 -22.84 -1.65 -11.73
N GLU A 151 -23.41 -2.19 -10.65
CA GLU A 151 -22.67 -2.95 -9.65
C GLU A 151 -23.19 -4.37 -9.53
N THR A 152 -22.28 -5.29 -9.23
CA THR A 152 -22.59 -6.68 -8.88
C THR A 152 -21.82 -7.03 -7.63
N GLU A 153 -22.48 -7.56 -6.62
CA GLU A 153 -21.85 -8.11 -5.44
C GLU A 153 -21.34 -9.51 -5.75
N PHE A 154 -20.07 -9.80 -5.42
CA PHE A 154 -19.47 -11.13 -5.55
C PHE A 154 -19.15 -11.76 -4.20
N ALA A 155 -19.06 -10.95 -3.14
CA ALA A 155 -18.82 -11.42 -1.77
C ALA A 155 -19.36 -10.40 -0.76
N LYS A 156 -19.70 -10.85 0.44
CA LYS A 156 -20.08 -9.96 1.52
C LYS A 156 -18.86 -9.17 2.01
N SER A 157 -19.02 -7.87 2.15
CA SER A 157 -17.95 -6.96 2.59
C SER A 157 -17.36 -7.38 3.93
N GLU A 158 -18.20 -7.83 4.87
CA GLU A 158 -17.81 -8.26 6.21
C GLU A 158 -16.93 -9.53 6.20
N ASP A 159 -17.14 -10.43 5.24
CA ASP A 159 -16.33 -11.63 5.11
C ASP A 159 -14.94 -11.32 4.54
N LEU A 160 -14.86 -10.41 3.60
CA LEU A 160 -13.59 -9.91 3.09
C LEU A 160 -12.83 -9.07 4.13
N GLN A 161 -13.54 -8.33 5.00
CA GLN A 161 -12.90 -7.59 6.09
C GLN A 161 -12.15 -8.51 7.06
N LYS A 162 -12.64 -9.71 7.32
CA LYS A 162 -11.99 -10.69 8.21
C LYS A 162 -10.63 -11.17 7.71
N ILE A 163 -10.34 -10.97 6.41
CA ILE A 163 -9.06 -11.33 5.78
C ILE A 163 -7.98 -10.29 6.12
N VAL A 164 -8.39 -9.05 6.41
CA VAL A 164 -7.50 -7.96 6.77
C VAL A 164 -7.00 -8.15 8.20
N LYS A 165 -5.70 -8.16 8.38
CA LYS A 165 -5.03 -8.26 9.68
C LYS A 165 -4.91 -6.86 10.28
N GLN A 166 -5.84 -6.48 11.14
CA GLN A 166 -5.83 -5.17 11.79
C GLN A 166 -4.58 -4.98 12.64
N GLY A 167 -3.92 -3.83 12.47
CA GLY A 167 -2.70 -3.48 13.21
C GLY A 167 -1.47 -4.33 12.86
N ASP A 168 -1.53 -5.17 11.84
CA ASP A 168 -0.43 -6.04 11.41
C ASP A 168 -0.18 -5.90 9.90
N TRP A 169 0.87 -6.57 9.40
CA TRP A 169 1.27 -6.53 8.00
C TRP A 169 0.28 -7.27 7.10
N ASN A 170 -0.18 -6.55 6.06
CA ASN A 170 -1.01 -7.06 4.99
C ASN A 170 -0.30 -6.91 3.65
N ASP A 171 -0.42 -7.90 2.78
CA ASP A 171 -0.05 -7.77 1.37
C ASP A 171 -1.15 -7.05 0.61
N TYR A 172 -0.79 -6.07 -0.22
CA TYR A 172 -1.71 -5.37 -1.11
C TYR A 172 -1.22 -5.47 -2.55
N GLU A 173 -2.13 -5.76 -3.48
CA GLU A 173 -1.88 -5.74 -4.92
C GLU A 173 -2.88 -4.80 -5.59
N ILE A 174 -2.35 -3.85 -6.38
CA ILE A 174 -3.10 -2.96 -7.26
C ILE A 174 -2.76 -3.36 -8.69
N ILE A 175 -3.77 -3.71 -9.50
CA ILE A 175 -3.63 -3.99 -10.91
C ILE A 175 -4.46 -2.95 -11.68
N ALA A 176 -3.81 -2.18 -12.55
CA ALA A 176 -4.45 -1.19 -13.40
C ALA A 176 -4.08 -1.46 -14.86
N LYS A 177 -5.06 -1.80 -15.70
CA LYS A 177 -4.89 -2.11 -17.13
C LYS A 177 -6.01 -1.48 -17.95
N GLY A 178 -5.70 -0.47 -18.77
CA GLY A 178 -6.72 0.32 -19.47
C GLY A 178 -7.74 0.89 -18.48
N SER A 179 -9.03 0.62 -18.71
CA SER A 179 -10.13 0.99 -17.78
C SER A 179 -10.27 0.07 -16.58
N HIS A 180 -9.63 -1.10 -16.61
CA HIS A 180 -9.83 -2.13 -15.62
C HIS A 180 -8.89 -1.96 -14.43
N ILE A 181 -9.46 -1.91 -13.21
CA ILE A 181 -8.72 -1.80 -11.95
C ILE A 181 -9.16 -2.93 -11.03
N THR A 182 -8.20 -3.64 -10.45
CA THR A 182 -8.42 -4.71 -9.47
C THR A 182 -7.62 -4.43 -8.21
N LEU A 183 -8.24 -4.54 -7.06
CA LEU A 183 -7.59 -4.45 -5.75
C LEU A 183 -7.67 -5.80 -5.03
N LYS A 184 -6.52 -6.27 -4.51
CA LYS A 184 -6.45 -7.50 -3.71
C LYS A 184 -5.68 -7.24 -2.41
N ILE A 185 -6.13 -7.87 -1.32
CA ILE A 185 -5.43 -7.88 -0.03
C ILE A 185 -5.24 -9.33 0.42
N ASN A 186 -4.02 -9.67 0.86
CA ASN A 186 -3.64 -11.03 1.27
C ASN A 186 -4.03 -12.10 0.24
N GLY A 187 -3.88 -11.76 -1.06
CA GLY A 187 -4.22 -12.62 -2.20
C GLY A 187 -5.72 -12.68 -2.56
N GLN A 188 -6.60 -12.13 -1.72
CA GLN A 188 -8.04 -12.15 -1.95
C GLN A 188 -8.51 -10.90 -2.72
N LEU A 189 -9.36 -11.09 -3.73
CA LEU A 189 -10.04 -10.00 -4.44
C LEU A 189 -10.88 -9.19 -3.46
N MET A 190 -10.66 -7.88 -3.44
CA MET A 190 -11.44 -6.94 -2.63
C MET A 190 -12.48 -6.20 -3.44
N CYS A 191 -12.10 -5.64 -4.57
CA CYS A 191 -13.02 -4.99 -5.51
C CYS A 191 -12.42 -4.96 -6.93
N GLU A 192 -13.28 -4.68 -7.90
CA GLU A 192 -12.91 -4.62 -9.31
C GLU A 192 -13.80 -3.61 -10.05
N VAL A 193 -13.25 -2.82 -10.96
CA VAL A 193 -14.02 -1.88 -11.76
C VAL A 193 -13.48 -1.77 -13.19
N ASP A 194 -14.42 -1.66 -14.14
CA ASP A 194 -14.17 -1.09 -15.47
C ASP A 194 -14.67 0.35 -15.49
N ASP A 195 -13.75 1.32 -15.39
CA ASP A 195 -14.08 2.75 -15.35
C ASP A 195 -13.79 3.42 -16.68
N ARG A 196 -14.83 3.64 -17.48
CA ARG A 196 -14.77 4.30 -18.78
C ARG A 196 -15.32 5.72 -18.78
N ASP A 197 -15.60 6.27 -17.60
CA ASP A 197 -16.10 7.63 -17.46
C ASP A 197 -15.17 8.64 -18.14
N LYS A 198 -15.65 9.33 -19.17
CA LYS A 198 -14.84 10.29 -19.96
C LYS A 198 -14.40 11.53 -19.17
N LYS A 199 -15.10 11.84 -18.07
CA LYS A 199 -14.83 13.04 -17.27
C LYS A 199 -13.96 12.74 -16.07
N MET A 200 -14.17 11.58 -15.44
CA MET A 200 -13.62 11.29 -14.12
C MET A 200 -12.56 10.17 -14.11
N ALA A 201 -12.56 9.28 -15.13
CA ALA A 201 -11.57 8.19 -15.15
C ALA A 201 -10.14 8.72 -15.31
N CYS A 202 -9.26 8.27 -14.42
CA CYS A 202 -7.83 8.58 -14.47
C CYS A 202 -7.09 7.50 -15.26
N LYS A 203 -6.32 7.89 -16.28
CA LYS A 203 -5.65 6.96 -17.19
C LYS A 203 -4.19 6.71 -16.83
N ASP A 204 -3.52 7.72 -16.31
CA ASP A 204 -2.12 7.71 -15.90
C ASP A 204 -1.90 8.74 -14.78
N GLY A 205 -0.71 8.78 -14.21
CA GLY A 205 -0.35 9.76 -13.20
C GLY A 205 0.62 9.22 -12.16
N ILE A 206 0.87 10.03 -11.14
CA ILE A 206 1.78 9.69 -10.04
C ILE A 206 1.19 8.58 -9.17
N ILE A 207 2.10 7.95 -8.41
CA ILE A 207 1.80 7.09 -7.28
C ILE A 207 2.22 7.82 -6.00
N ALA A 208 1.38 7.79 -4.96
CA ALA A 208 1.68 8.49 -3.71
C ALA A 208 1.08 7.80 -2.48
N LEU A 209 1.79 7.85 -1.36
CA LEU A 209 1.35 7.34 -0.06
C LEU A 209 0.66 8.45 0.71
N GLN A 210 -0.46 8.18 1.37
CA GLN A 210 -1.28 9.18 2.05
C GLN A 210 -1.01 9.25 3.55
N MET A 211 -0.95 10.48 4.08
CA MET A 211 -1.16 10.81 5.48
C MET A 211 -2.30 11.84 5.56
N PRO A 212 -3.51 11.45 6.01
CA PRO A 212 -4.64 12.37 6.13
C PRO A 212 -4.68 13.04 7.51
N PRO A 213 -5.43 14.14 7.66
CA PRO A 213 -5.84 14.62 8.97
C PRO A 213 -6.81 13.61 9.60
N GLY A 214 -6.80 13.54 10.94
CA GLY A 214 -7.69 12.62 11.65
C GLY A 214 -7.19 12.28 13.05
N PRO A 215 -7.68 11.18 13.63
CA PRO A 215 -7.21 10.70 14.93
C PRO A 215 -5.73 10.30 14.87
N PRO A 216 -5.08 10.13 16.03
CA PRO A 216 -3.74 9.56 16.08
C PRO A 216 -3.66 8.25 15.30
N MET A 217 -2.63 8.14 14.45
CA MET A 217 -2.42 6.99 13.59
C MET A 217 -0.96 6.82 13.22
N LYS A 218 -0.56 5.59 12.91
CA LYS A 218 0.74 5.28 12.30
C LYS A 218 0.52 4.39 11.08
N VAL A 219 1.09 4.78 9.95
CA VAL A 219 1.11 3.97 8.74
C VAL A 219 2.54 3.65 8.33
N GLN A 220 2.74 2.40 7.91
CA GLN A 220 4.03 1.88 7.48
C GLN A 220 3.88 1.09 6.20
N PHE A 221 4.86 1.27 5.28
CA PHE A 221 4.91 0.57 3.99
C PHE A 221 6.28 -0.06 3.79
N LYS A 222 6.31 -1.27 3.21
CA LYS A 222 7.55 -1.95 2.79
C LYS A 222 7.32 -2.85 1.59
N ASP A 223 8.40 -3.40 1.04
CA ASP A 223 8.39 -4.32 -0.10
C ASP A 223 7.64 -3.75 -1.33
N LEU A 224 7.69 -2.40 -1.47
CA LEU A 224 7.03 -1.72 -2.59
C LEU A 224 7.77 -2.04 -3.88
N ARG A 225 7.05 -2.61 -4.84
CA ARG A 225 7.56 -2.95 -6.16
C ARG A 225 6.48 -2.80 -7.21
N ILE A 226 6.89 -2.49 -8.43
CA ILE A 226 5.99 -2.22 -9.55
C ILE A 226 6.47 -2.93 -10.80
N LYS A 227 5.53 -3.44 -11.58
CA LYS A 227 5.71 -3.88 -12.97
C LYS A 227 4.88 -2.97 -13.85
N VAL A 228 5.54 -2.17 -14.67
CA VAL A 228 4.88 -1.31 -15.65
C VAL A 228 4.72 -2.12 -16.94
N GLU A 229 3.51 -2.20 -17.44
CA GLU A 229 3.20 -2.84 -18.71
C GLU A 229 3.65 -1.90 -19.87
N LYS A 230 4.09 -2.51 -20.96
CA LYS A 230 4.55 -1.75 -22.16
C LYS A 230 3.39 -1.53 -23.12
#